data_fb9abd729154feba754ac5d8a8cc2868
#
_entry.id   fb9abd729154feba754ac5d8a8cc2868
#
_cell.length_a   1.000
_cell.length_b   1.000
_cell.length_c   1.000
_cell.angle_alpha   90.00
_cell.angle_beta   90.00
_cell.angle_gamma   90.00
#
_symmetry.space_group_name_H-M   'P 1'
#
loop_
_entity.id
_entity.type
_entity.pdbx_description
1 polymer ?
#
loop_
_entity_poly.entity_id
_entity_poly.type
_entity_poly.pdbx_seq_one_letter_code
_entity_poly.pdbx_strand_id
1 'polypeptide(L)'
;FMSKKEQEKILLTGPISELSGTLLGKLKDDPDDDDKYAEYVTLRPNSGLTEHIMVYGATGAGKTRGLVKPFILQCAAKRSTQESLICVDPKGEVYESMSSFLREQGYEVRMFNLLDMENSDAWNCLSGIEKDKDLVQSIAEVIIKNTSNANERQDFWEKAELNLLMALMHYVATQTIPGTTELLPI
;
A
#
# COMPACT_ATOMS: atom_id res chain seq x y z
N PHE A 1 9.02 18.90 26.21
CA PHE A 1 9.96 18.10 25.40
C PHE A 1 10.28 16.82 26.16
N MET A 2 10.43 15.74 25.41
CA MET A 2 10.71 14.39 25.93
C MET A 2 12.12 14.32 26.48
N SER A 3 12.31 13.73 27.66
CA SER A 3 13.64 13.49 28.24
C SER A 3 14.43 12.43 27.46
N LYS A 4 15.77 12.40 27.58
CA LYS A 4 16.59 11.36 26.91
C LYS A 4 16.14 9.94 27.28
N LYS A 5 15.80 9.68 28.54
CA LYS A 5 15.29 8.37 28.98
C LYS A 5 13.95 7.97 28.35
N GLU A 6 13.11 8.94 28.03
CA GLU A 6 11.85 8.69 27.33
C GLU A 6 12.12 8.45 25.84
N GLN A 7 13.04 9.21 25.22
CA GLN A 7 13.46 8.99 23.84
C GLN A 7 14.04 7.59 23.63
N GLU A 8 14.94 7.14 24.50
CA GLU A 8 15.55 5.80 24.43
C GLU A 8 14.55 4.64 24.54
N LYS A 9 13.36 4.87 25.10
CA LYS A 9 12.30 3.87 25.14
C LYS A 9 11.62 3.66 23.78
N ILE A 10 11.55 4.70 22.97
CA ILE A 10 10.78 4.71 21.73
C ILE A 10 11.63 4.84 20.46
N LEU A 11 12.85 5.35 20.59
CA LEU A 11 13.79 5.55 19.48
C LEU A 11 15.02 4.67 19.64
N LEU A 12 15.57 4.24 18.51
CA LEU A 12 16.90 3.67 18.39
C LEU A 12 17.75 4.63 17.57
N THR A 13 19.00 4.81 18.00
CA THR A 13 19.98 5.62 17.28
C THR A 13 21.26 4.81 17.06
N GLY A 14 21.87 4.96 15.90
CA GLY A 14 23.11 4.26 15.55
C GLY A 14 23.31 4.14 14.04
N PRO A 15 24.30 3.35 13.61
CA PRO A 15 24.52 3.07 12.19
C PRO A 15 23.33 2.30 11.61
N ILE A 16 22.98 2.59 10.36
CA ILE A 16 21.77 2.03 9.70
C ILE A 16 21.78 0.50 9.64
N SER A 17 22.95 -0.11 9.57
CA SER A 17 23.12 -1.57 9.53
C SER A 17 22.71 -2.27 10.83
N GLU A 18 22.68 -1.57 11.95
CA GLU A 18 22.38 -2.09 13.29
C GLU A 18 20.96 -1.74 13.76
N LEU A 19 20.27 -0.85 13.01
CA LEU A 19 18.96 -0.36 13.41
C LEU A 19 17.84 -1.23 12.87
N SER A 20 16.83 -1.43 13.70
CA SER A 20 15.55 -2.04 13.35
C SER A 20 14.41 -1.04 13.52
N GLY A 21 13.25 -1.33 12.91
CA GLY A 21 12.08 -0.44 12.95
C GLY A 21 12.09 0.61 11.86
N THR A 22 11.09 1.48 11.87
CA THR A 22 10.88 2.46 10.80
C THR A 22 11.89 3.60 10.86
N LEU A 23 12.61 3.84 9.77
CA LEU A 23 13.57 4.92 9.63
C LEU A 23 12.86 6.27 9.67
N LEU A 24 13.24 7.12 10.61
CA LEU A 24 12.71 8.49 10.76
C LEU A 24 13.62 9.55 10.16
N GLY A 25 14.92 9.31 10.13
CA GLY A 25 15.87 10.25 9.55
C GLY A 25 17.32 9.98 9.97
N LYS A 26 18.21 10.85 9.50
CA LYS A 26 19.62 10.90 9.87
C LYS A 26 19.81 11.96 10.95
N LEU A 27 20.56 11.68 11.97
CA LEU A 27 21.00 12.70 12.93
C LEU A 27 21.97 13.65 12.21
N LYS A 28 22.06 14.87 12.70
CA LYS A 28 22.78 15.97 12.07
C LYS A 28 24.17 15.54 11.62
N ASP A 29 24.44 15.77 10.33
CA ASP A 29 25.75 15.56 9.75
C ASP A 29 26.78 16.49 10.42
N ASP A 30 27.90 15.95 10.84
CA ASP A 30 29.12 16.71 10.95
C ASP A 30 29.65 16.91 9.53
N PRO A 31 29.92 18.15 9.06
CA PRO A 31 30.39 18.39 7.70
C PRO A 31 31.69 17.66 7.34
N ASP A 32 32.43 17.22 8.35
CA ASP A 32 33.71 16.53 8.22
C ASP A 32 33.57 15.00 8.39
N ASP A 33 32.34 14.48 8.53
CA ASP A 33 32.12 13.05 8.77
C ASP A 33 31.88 12.32 7.46
N ASP A 34 32.82 11.45 7.11
CA ASP A 34 32.62 10.45 6.07
C ASP A 34 31.39 9.61 6.43
N ASP A 35 30.47 9.38 5.50
CA ASP A 35 29.19 8.64 5.64
C ASP A 35 29.29 7.30 6.41
N LYS A 36 30.49 6.86 6.71
CA LYS A 36 30.83 5.65 7.44
C LYS A 36 30.36 5.65 8.91
N TYR A 37 30.14 6.83 9.48
CA TYR A 37 29.74 7.00 10.89
C TYR A 37 28.39 7.71 11.06
N ALA A 38 27.62 7.82 9.98
CA ALA A 38 26.33 8.46 10.05
C ALA A 38 25.40 7.76 11.03
N GLU A 39 24.90 8.52 11.99
CA GLU A 39 23.88 8.05 12.92
C GLU A 39 22.48 8.30 12.38
N TYR A 40 21.67 7.27 12.41
CA TYR A 40 20.28 7.31 12.01
C TYR A 40 19.37 7.12 13.22
N VAL A 41 18.12 7.56 13.06
CA VAL A 41 17.06 7.40 14.06
C VAL A 41 15.96 6.54 13.49
N THR A 42 15.59 5.49 14.21
CA THR A 42 14.44 4.66 13.89
C THR A 42 13.45 4.62 15.04
N LEU A 43 12.19 4.34 14.72
CA LEU A 43 11.18 4.01 15.71
C LEU A 43 11.46 2.60 16.23
N ARG A 44 11.59 2.46 17.56
CA ARG A 44 11.84 1.16 18.18
C ARG A 44 10.65 0.21 17.95
N PRO A 45 10.86 -0.99 17.40
CA PRO A 45 9.80 -2.00 17.30
C PRO A 45 9.24 -2.33 18.68
N ASN A 46 7.95 -2.57 18.76
CA ASN A 46 7.24 -2.90 20.00
C ASN A 46 7.37 -1.84 21.12
N SER A 47 7.57 -0.58 20.76
CA SER A 47 7.62 0.54 21.71
C SER A 47 6.27 0.86 22.37
N GLY A 48 5.19 0.21 21.93
CA GLY A 48 3.82 0.52 22.33
C GLY A 48 3.20 1.71 21.59
N LEU A 49 3.97 2.34 20.68
CA LEU A 49 3.46 3.37 19.78
C LEU A 49 2.88 2.73 18.52
N THR A 50 1.90 3.42 17.93
CA THR A 50 1.41 3.07 16.60
C THR A 50 2.49 3.35 15.55
N GLU A 51 2.56 2.53 14.51
CA GLU A 51 3.47 2.73 13.37
C GLU A 51 2.95 3.76 12.37
N HIS A 52 1.81 4.40 12.64
CA HIS A 52 1.29 5.48 11.81
C HIS A 52 2.15 6.74 11.95
N ILE A 53 2.68 7.20 10.83
CA ILE A 53 3.54 8.40 10.78
C ILE A 53 2.84 9.46 9.94
N MET A 54 2.72 10.66 10.50
CA MET A 54 2.23 11.83 9.78
C MET A 54 3.35 12.85 9.60
N VAL A 55 3.59 13.27 8.35
CA VAL A 55 4.68 14.17 7.98
C VAL A 55 4.13 15.44 7.37
N TYR A 56 4.44 16.56 7.98
CA TYR A 56 4.09 17.88 7.50
C TYR A 56 5.31 18.59 6.89
N GLY A 57 5.08 19.31 5.81
CA GLY A 57 6.11 20.11 5.17
C GLY A 57 5.57 20.80 3.93
N ALA A 58 6.10 21.97 3.60
CA ALA A 58 5.76 22.69 2.38
C ALA A 58 6.07 21.88 1.11
N THR A 59 5.50 22.28 0.00
CA THR A 59 5.87 21.74 -1.32
C THR A 59 7.35 21.98 -1.56
N GLY A 60 8.08 20.97 -2.04
CA GLY A 60 9.54 21.06 -2.23
C GLY A 60 10.39 20.80 -0.98
N ALA A 61 9.80 20.61 0.21
CA ALA A 61 10.55 20.32 1.44
C ALA A 61 11.23 18.92 1.47
N GLY A 62 11.18 18.17 0.37
CA GLY A 62 11.87 16.88 0.28
C GLY A 62 11.18 15.70 0.94
N LYS A 63 9.89 15.80 1.31
CA LYS A 63 9.15 14.71 1.97
C LYS A 63 9.26 13.36 1.24
N THR A 64 9.05 13.36 -0.07
CA THR A 64 9.13 12.14 -0.89
C THR A 64 10.55 11.57 -0.89
N ARG A 65 11.55 12.42 -1.08
CA ARG A 65 12.97 12.02 -1.13
C ARG A 65 13.52 11.63 0.25
N GLY A 66 13.15 12.38 1.29
CA GLY A 66 13.72 12.21 2.63
C GLY A 66 13.02 11.18 3.50
N LEU A 67 11.77 10.81 3.19
CA LEU A 67 11.03 9.82 3.98
C LEU A 67 10.40 8.72 3.14
N VAL A 68 9.58 9.06 2.12
CA VAL A 68 8.78 8.04 1.41
C VAL A 68 9.68 7.03 0.69
N LYS A 69 10.65 7.50 -0.09
CA LYS A 69 11.58 6.61 -0.82
C LYS A 69 12.47 5.78 0.13
N PRO A 70 13.11 6.35 1.17
CA PRO A 70 13.83 5.57 2.18
C PRO A 70 12.96 4.54 2.88
N PHE A 71 11.70 4.85 3.19
CA PHE A 71 10.78 3.89 3.77
C PHE A 71 10.49 2.71 2.83
N ILE A 72 10.22 2.97 1.55
CA ILE A 72 10.02 1.93 0.53
C ILE A 72 11.27 1.06 0.39
N LEU A 73 12.46 1.66 0.34
CA LEU A 73 13.73 0.94 0.30
C LEU A 73 13.91 0.04 1.53
N GLN A 74 13.56 0.54 2.71
CA GLN A 74 13.65 -0.23 3.95
C GLN A 74 12.69 -1.43 3.95
N CYS A 75 11.45 -1.27 3.50
CA CYS A 75 10.50 -2.37 3.35
C CYS A 75 10.99 -3.42 2.35
N ALA A 76 11.57 -2.99 1.23
CA ALA A 76 12.10 -3.88 0.20
C ALA A 76 13.37 -4.63 0.64
N ALA A 77 14.20 -4.03 1.50
CA ALA A 77 15.44 -4.65 2.00
C ALA A 77 15.19 -5.81 2.98
N LYS A 78 14.01 -5.88 3.60
CA LYS A 78 13.63 -6.94 4.54
C LYS A 78 13.19 -8.21 3.80
N ARG A 79 14.12 -8.93 3.19
CA ARG A 79 13.84 -10.14 2.37
C ARG A 79 13.03 -11.24 3.05
N SER A 80 13.11 -11.36 4.37
CA SER A 80 12.41 -12.41 5.14
C SER A 80 10.96 -12.05 5.48
N THR A 81 10.59 -10.76 5.40
CA THR A 81 9.27 -10.25 5.75
C THR A 81 8.91 -9.10 4.82
N GLN A 82 8.90 -9.39 3.50
CA GLN A 82 8.46 -8.38 2.52
C GLN A 82 7.04 -7.94 2.82
N GLU A 83 6.86 -6.65 3.00
CA GLU A 83 5.57 -6.04 3.29
C GLU A 83 4.90 -5.63 1.97
N SER A 84 3.59 -5.84 1.87
CA SER A 84 2.82 -5.28 0.76
C SER A 84 2.70 -3.77 0.91
N LEU A 85 2.95 -3.03 -0.16
CA LEU A 85 2.97 -1.57 -0.17
C LEU A 85 1.82 -1.04 -1.03
N ILE A 86 1.05 -0.10 -0.48
CA ILE A 86 0.08 0.69 -1.24
C ILE A 86 0.54 2.15 -1.19
N CYS A 87 0.80 2.72 -2.35
CA CYS A 87 1.30 4.09 -2.48
C CYS A 87 0.33 4.94 -3.29
N VAL A 88 -0.12 6.06 -2.71
CA VAL A 88 -0.87 7.08 -3.46
C VAL A 88 0.13 8.11 -3.98
N ASP A 89 0.36 8.09 -5.29
CA ASP A 89 1.38 8.89 -5.99
C ASP A 89 0.78 9.77 -7.09
N PRO A 90 0.18 10.92 -6.74
CA PRO A 90 -0.53 11.77 -7.70
C PRO A 90 0.34 12.33 -8.84
N LYS A 91 1.66 12.31 -8.67
CA LYS A 91 2.63 12.82 -9.65
C LYS A 91 3.39 11.74 -10.41
N GLY A 92 3.27 10.48 -9.99
CA GLY A 92 4.04 9.38 -10.56
C GLY A 92 5.52 9.33 -10.16
N GLU A 93 6.01 10.27 -9.34
CA GLU A 93 7.43 10.39 -8.97
C GLU A 93 7.99 9.16 -8.24
N VAL A 94 7.15 8.50 -7.43
CA VAL A 94 7.52 7.29 -6.69
C VAL A 94 7.55 6.11 -7.64
N TYR A 95 6.51 5.95 -8.45
CA TYR A 95 6.44 4.88 -9.44
C TYR A 95 7.62 4.94 -10.42
N GLU A 96 7.87 6.09 -11.05
CA GLU A 96 8.97 6.27 -12.01
C GLU A 96 10.33 5.94 -11.42
N SER A 97 10.58 6.31 -10.16
CA SER A 97 11.90 6.14 -9.55
C SER A 97 12.12 4.83 -8.81
N MET A 98 11.05 4.13 -8.42
CA MET A 98 11.16 2.97 -7.53
C MET A 98 10.64 1.67 -8.14
N SER A 99 9.80 1.73 -9.19
CA SER A 99 9.15 0.53 -9.74
C SER A 99 10.13 -0.51 -10.28
N SER A 100 11.16 -0.09 -11.00
CA SER A 100 12.19 -1.00 -11.52
C SER A 100 12.95 -1.69 -10.39
N PHE A 101 13.39 -0.92 -9.40
CA PHE A 101 14.07 -1.47 -8.22
C PHE A 101 13.18 -2.47 -7.47
N LEU A 102 11.91 -2.14 -7.24
CA LEU A 102 10.99 -3.05 -6.55
C LEU A 102 10.79 -4.36 -7.31
N ARG A 103 10.66 -4.32 -8.64
CA ARG A 103 10.58 -5.52 -9.48
C ARG A 103 11.86 -6.37 -9.38
N GLU A 104 13.04 -5.76 -9.35
CA GLU A 104 14.31 -6.44 -9.12
C GLU A 104 14.39 -7.11 -7.74
N GLN A 105 13.72 -6.55 -6.74
CA GLN A 105 13.59 -7.15 -5.40
C GLN A 105 12.49 -8.22 -5.33
N GLY A 106 11.79 -8.52 -6.43
CA GLY A 106 10.77 -9.57 -6.50
C GLY A 106 9.35 -9.12 -6.18
N TYR A 107 9.09 -7.80 -6.11
CA TYR A 107 7.74 -7.29 -5.96
C TYR A 107 6.97 -7.35 -7.27
N GLU A 108 5.72 -7.75 -7.19
CA GLU A 108 4.76 -7.50 -8.25
C GLU A 108 4.28 -6.04 -8.13
N VAL A 109 4.74 -5.18 -9.04
CA VAL A 109 4.40 -3.75 -9.02
C VAL A 109 3.28 -3.50 -10.01
N ARG A 110 2.13 -3.09 -9.50
CA ARG A 110 0.97 -2.71 -10.27
C ARG A 110 0.73 -1.21 -10.17
N MET A 111 0.35 -0.59 -11.29
CA MET A 111 0.04 0.83 -11.36
C MET A 111 -1.41 1.03 -11.81
N PHE A 112 -2.21 1.64 -10.95
CA PHE A 112 -3.56 2.06 -11.29
C PHE A 112 -3.58 3.55 -11.61
N ASN A 113 -3.58 3.88 -12.91
CA ASN A 113 -3.45 5.24 -13.41
C ASN A 113 -4.81 5.78 -13.90
N LEU A 114 -5.45 6.61 -13.09
CA LEU A 114 -6.74 7.22 -13.41
C LEU A 114 -6.64 8.38 -14.41
N LEU A 115 -5.44 8.94 -14.64
CA LEU A 115 -5.22 10.04 -15.58
C LEU A 115 -4.96 9.54 -17.00
N ASP A 116 -4.39 8.34 -17.12
CA ASP A 116 -4.06 7.69 -18.38
C ASP A 116 -4.40 6.20 -18.26
N MET A 117 -5.65 5.87 -18.50
CA MET A 117 -6.17 4.52 -18.32
C MET A 117 -5.67 3.53 -19.38
N GLU A 118 -5.19 4.01 -20.53
CA GLU A 118 -4.61 3.16 -21.57
C GLU A 118 -3.27 2.56 -21.10
N ASN A 119 -2.53 3.30 -20.28
CA ASN A 119 -1.27 2.87 -19.69
C ASN A 119 -1.42 2.41 -18.22
N SER A 120 -2.62 2.07 -17.78
CA SER A 120 -2.91 1.57 -16.44
C SER A 120 -2.96 0.04 -16.42
N ASP A 121 -2.50 -0.56 -15.34
CA ASP A 121 -2.79 -1.97 -15.08
C ASP A 121 -4.30 -2.16 -14.84
N ALA A 122 -4.84 -3.23 -15.40
CA ALA A 122 -6.21 -3.64 -15.15
C ALA A 122 -6.31 -4.42 -13.84
N TRP A 123 -7.41 -4.23 -13.14
CA TRP A 123 -7.75 -5.04 -11.98
C TRP A 123 -9.07 -5.77 -12.22
N ASN A 124 -9.00 -7.10 -12.17
CA ASN A 124 -10.19 -7.92 -12.22
C ASN A 124 -10.78 -8.08 -10.81
N CYS A 125 -11.84 -7.34 -10.52
CA CYS A 125 -12.52 -7.38 -9.24
C CYS A 125 -13.19 -8.74 -8.93
N LEU A 126 -13.40 -9.58 -9.94
CA LEU A 126 -13.99 -10.91 -9.78
C LEU A 126 -12.94 -12.00 -9.46
N SER A 127 -11.66 -11.67 -9.56
CA SER A 127 -10.59 -12.64 -9.28
C SER A 127 -10.60 -13.04 -7.80
N GLY A 128 -10.68 -14.33 -7.53
CA GLY A 128 -10.70 -14.90 -6.18
C GLY A 128 -12.10 -15.18 -5.61
N ILE A 129 -13.16 -14.79 -6.30
CA ILE A 129 -14.56 -15.07 -5.88
C ILE A 129 -14.80 -16.58 -5.73
N GLU A 130 -14.16 -17.39 -6.52
CA GLU A 130 -14.25 -18.85 -6.46
C GLU A 130 -13.72 -19.41 -5.12
N LYS A 131 -12.83 -18.68 -4.46
CA LYS A 131 -12.21 -19.06 -3.18
C LYS A 131 -12.93 -18.49 -1.96
N ASP A 132 -13.49 -17.30 -2.14
CA ASP A 132 -14.16 -16.54 -1.07
C ASP A 132 -15.49 -15.96 -1.57
N LYS A 133 -16.58 -16.64 -1.21
CA LYS A 133 -17.93 -16.21 -1.62
C LYS A 133 -18.39 -14.92 -0.94
N ASP A 134 -17.84 -14.59 0.22
CA ASP A 134 -18.19 -13.37 0.96
C ASP A 134 -17.60 -12.13 0.27
N LEU A 135 -16.57 -12.33 -0.56
CA LEU A 135 -15.98 -11.29 -1.39
C LEU A 135 -16.98 -10.72 -2.40
N VAL A 136 -17.89 -11.54 -2.94
CA VAL A 136 -18.94 -11.12 -3.89
C VAL A 136 -19.81 -10.03 -3.28
N GLN A 137 -20.28 -10.24 -2.05
CA GLN A 137 -21.11 -9.25 -1.37
C GLN A 137 -20.35 -7.95 -1.17
N SER A 138 -19.11 -8.02 -0.67
CA SER A 138 -18.29 -6.85 -0.43
C SER A 138 -18.03 -6.03 -1.70
N ILE A 139 -17.71 -6.70 -2.80
CA ILE A 139 -17.47 -6.04 -4.10
C ILE A 139 -18.77 -5.42 -4.63
N ALA A 140 -19.87 -6.17 -4.62
CA ALA A 140 -21.16 -5.68 -5.09
C ALA A 140 -21.63 -4.45 -4.30
N GLU A 141 -21.49 -4.47 -2.95
CA GLU A 141 -21.81 -3.32 -2.11
C GLU A 141 -20.95 -2.09 -2.44
N VAL A 142 -19.64 -2.27 -2.67
CA VAL A 142 -18.74 -1.19 -3.07
C VAL A 142 -19.13 -0.59 -4.41
N ILE A 143 -19.48 -1.43 -5.40
CA ILE A 143 -19.94 -0.97 -6.72
C ILE A 143 -21.22 -0.15 -6.58
N ILE A 144 -22.24 -0.69 -5.91
CA ILE A 144 -23.53 0.00 -5.74
C ILE A 144 -23.34 1.32 -5.00
N LYS A 145 -22.63 1.34 -3.85
CA LYS A 145 -22.39 2.55 -3.08
C LYS A 145 -21.64 3.65 -3.83
N ASN A 146 -20.75 3.28 -4.74
CA ASN A 146 -19.97 4.25 -5.52
C ASN A 146 -20.69 4.70 -6.81
N THR A 147 -21.73 4.00 -7.25
CA THR A 147 -22.52 4.34 -8.43
C THR A 147 -23.86 4.99 -8.09
N SER A 148 -24.37 4.78 -6.87
CA SER A 148 -25.62 5.40 -6.40
C SER A 148 -25.42 6.86 -6.02
N ASN A 149 -26.42 7.69 -6.24
CA ASN A 149 -26.41 9.08 -5.79
C ASN A 149 -26.52 9.17 -4.28
N ALA A 150 -25.63 9.95 -3.64
CA ALA A 150 -25.51 10.06 -2.18
C ALA A 150 -26.76 10.53 -1.41
N ASN A 151 -27.80 10.98 -2.11
CA ASN A 151 -29.06 11.50 -1.55
C ASN A 151 -30.26 10.54 -1.69
N GLU A 152 -30.10 9.40 -2.33
CA GLU A 152 -31.17 8.42 -2.45
C GLU A 152 -31.19 7.53 -1.21
N ARG A 153 -32.38 7.44 -0.58
CA ARG A 153 -32.59 6.54 0.55
C ARG A 153 -32.41 5.11 0.07
N GLN A 154 -31.82 4.26 0.91
CA GLN A 154 -31.77 2.82 0.69
C GLN A 154 -33.19 2.29 0.48
N ASP A 155 -33.60 2.15 -0.77
CA ASP A 155 -34.93 1.74 -1.14
C ASP A 155 -34.88 0.25 -1.57
N PHE A 156 -36.06 -0.31 -1.75
CA PHE A 156 -36.26 -1.66 -2.27
C PHE A 156 -35.44 -1.93 -3.55
N TRP A 157 -35.34 -0.93 -4.42
CA TRP A 157 -34.62 -1.05 -5.70
C TRP A 157 -33.11 -1.25 -5.52
N GLU A 158 -32.49 -0.56 -4.59
CA GLU A 158 -31.05 -0.73 -4.31
C GLU A 158 -30.74 -2.15 -3.82
N LYS A 159 -31.62 -2.72 -2.97
CA LYS A 159 -31.48 -4.11 -2.52
C LYS A 159 -31.72 -5.11 -3.66
N ALA A 160 -32.66 -4.84 -4.55
CA ALA A 160 -32.92 -5.70 -5.70
C ALA A 160 -31.73 -5.67 -6.68
N GLU A 161 -31.15 -4.50 -6.92
CA GLU A 161 -29.98 -4.31 -7.74
C GLU A 161 -28.75 -5.04 -7.16
N LEU A 162 -28.51 -4.91 -5.85
CA LEU A 162 -27.45 -5.62 -5.14
C LEU A 162 -27.60 -7.13 -5.29
N ASN A 163 -28.80 -7.66 -5.04
CA ASN A 163 -29.06 -9.11 -5.17
C ASN A 163 -28.86 -9.61 -6.61
N LEU A 164 -29.30 -8.84 -7.61
CA LEU A 164 -29.11 -9.17 -9.01
C LEU A 164 -27.63 -9.18 -9.37
N LEU A 165 -26.89 -8.14 -8.96
CA LEU A 165 -25.44 -8.04 -9.21
C LEU A 165 -24.69 -9.22 -8.57
N MET A 166 -24.97 -9.55 -7.32
CA MET A 166 -24.40 -10.70 -6.65
C MET A 166 -24.70 -12.01 -7.37
N ALA A 167 -25.96 -12.21 -7.82
CA ALA A 167 -26.34 -13.41 -8.57
C ALA A 167 -25.58 -13.54 -9.89
N LEU A 168 -25.42 -12.44 -10.62
CA LEU A 168 -24.65 -12.41 -11.87
C LEU A 168 -23.16 -12.68 -11.62
N MET A 169 -22.57 -12.10 -10.57
CA MET A 169 -21.17 -12.36 -10.21
C MET A 169 -20.94 -13.81 -9.84
N HIS A 170 -21.82 -14.41 -9.04
CA HIS A 170 -21.77 -15.83 -8.74
C HIS A 170 -21.95 -16.72 -9.98
N TYR A 171 -22.89 -16.33 -10.87
CA TYR A 171 -23.08 -17.07 -12.12
C TYR A 171 -21.81 -17.07 -12.97
N VAL A 172 -21.18 -15.90 -13.16
CA VAL A 172 -19.93 -15.82 -13.94
C VAL A 172 -18.81 -16.63 -13.30
N ALA A 173 -18.67 -16.57 -11.96
CA ALA A 173 -17.66 -17.32 -11.24
C ALA A 173 -17.83 -18.86 -11.30
N THR A 174 -19.03 -19.34 -11.66
CA THR A 174 -19.30 -20.78 -11.80
C THR A 174 -19.19 -21.29 -13.24
N GLN A 175 -18.90 -20.40 -14.21
CA GLN A 175 -18.77 -20.81 -15.60
C GLN A 175 -17.48 -21.60 -15.81
N THR A 176 -17.58 -22.68 -16.57
CA THR A 176 -16.43 -23.51 -16.96
C THR A 176 -16.15 -23.38 -18.44
N ILE A 177 -14.92 -23.68 -18.83
CA ILE A 177 -14.55 -23.78 -20.25
C ILE A 177 -15.36 -24.93 -20.87
N PRO A 178 -16.03 -24.73 -22.00
CA PRO A 178 -16.83 -25.77 -22.63
C PRO A 178 -16.05 -27.07 -22.86
N GLY A 179 -16.55 -28.16 -22.30
CA GLY A 179 -15.94 -29.50 -22.43
C GLY A 179 -14.84 -29.81 -21.39
N THR A 180 -14.65 -28.96 -20.41
CA THR A 180 -13.69 -29.16 -19.30
C THR A 180 -14.36 -28.95 -17.93
N THR A 181 -13.65 -29.28 -16.86
CA THR A 181 -14.04 -28.95 -15.48
C THR A 181 -13.32 -27.69 -14.97
N GLU A 182 -12.53 -27.05 -15.84
CA GLU A 182 -11.78 -25.84 -15.49
C GLU A 182 -12.70 -24.60 -15.55
N LEU A 183 -12.61 -23.75 -14.55
CA LEU A 183 -13.32 -22.47 -14.53
C LEU A 183 -12.80 -21.55 -15.64
N LEU A 184 -13.71 -20.78 -16.24
CA LEU A 184 -13.31 -19.72 -17.15
C LEU A 184 -12.36 -18.75 -16.42
N PRO A 185 -11.25 -18.34 -17.04
CA PRO A 185 -10.43 -17.28 -16.50
C PRO A 185 -11.26 -15.99 -16.47
N ILE A 186 -11.51 -15.52 -15.26
CA ILE A 186 -12.28 -14.30 -14.99
C ILE A 186 -11.28 -13.14 -14.86
#